data_116311058719e24a34424ea1cfdb63ea
#
_entry.id   116311058719e24a34424ea1cfdb63ea
#
_cell.length_a   1.000
_cell.length_b   1.000
_cell.length_c   1.000
_cell.angle_alpha   90.00
_cell.angle_beta   90.00
_cell.angle_gamma   90.00
#
_symmetry.space_group_name_H-M   'P 1'
#
loop_
_entity.id
_entity.type
_entity.pdbx_description
1 polymer ?
#
loop_
_entity_poly.entity_id
_entity_poly.type
_entity_poly.pdbx_seq_one_letter_code
_entity_poly.pdbx_strand_id
1 'polypeptide(L)'
;KINKNIIKKYGAVSHECCKAMVRNLSKISKSKINISITGIAGPGGATKNKPVGLVYIGIKKGKTLLIKENRFKSNNRNSIQKSIVREVIKIVFNLI
;
A
#
# COMPACT_ATOMS: atom_id res chain seq x y z
N LYS A 1 13.56 -8.72 -2.14
CA LYS A 1 12.38 -9.49 -2.57
C LYS A 1 11.48 -9.80 -1.39
N ILE A 2 10.20 -9.87 -1.67
CA ILE A 2 9.21 -10.26 -0.68
C ILE A 2 9.26 -11.77 -0.49
N ASN A 3 9.21 -12.22 0.76
CA ASN A 3 9.13 -13.63 1.06
C ASN A 3 7.84 -14.21 0.48
N LYS A 4 7.96 -15.26 -0.33
CA LYS A 4 6.82 -15.91 -0.98
C LYS A 4 5.77 -16.42 0.03
N ASN A 5 6.20 -16.78 1.23
CA ASN A 5 5.29 -17.25 2.27
C ASN A 5 4.34 -16.15 2.76
N ILE A 6 4.78 -14.89 2.73
CA ILE A 6 3.92 -13.76 3.08
C ILE A 6 2.79 -13.63 2.08
N ILE A 7 3.11 -13.69 0.78
CA ILE A 7 2.10 -13.61 -0.29
C ILE A 7 1.15 -14.80 -0.22
N LYS A 8 1.69 -16.00 0.01
CA LYS A 8 0.89 -17.22 0.10
C LYS A 8 -0.08 -17.19 1.28
N LYS A 9 0.37 -16.72 2.45
CA LYS A 9 -0.44 -16.71 3.67
C LYS A 9 -1.43 -15.56 3.73
N TYR A 10 -1.01 -14.35 3.36
CA TYR A 10 -1.80 -13.13 3.54
C TYR A 10 -2.33 -12.54 2.24
N GLY A 11 -1.78 -12.96 1.10
CA GLY A 11 -2.07 -12.38 -0.20
C GLY A 11 -1.23 -11.16 -0.51
N ALA A 12 -1.22 -10.75 -1.78
CA ALA A 12 -0.47 -9.59 -2.22
C ALA A 12 -1.08 -8.28 -1.70
N VAL A 13 -2.42 -8.23 -1.61
CA VAL A 13 -3.13 -7.07 -1.04
C VAL A 13 -3.36 -7.33 0.43
N SER A 14 -2.40 -6.91 1.27
CA SER A 14 -2.45 -7.13 2.71
C SER A 14 -1.51 -6.17 3.42
N HIS A 15 -1.78 -5.94 4.69
CA HIS A 15 -0.89 -5.18 5.57
C HIS A 15 0.52 -5.79 5.58
N GLU A 16 0.60 -7.12 5.71
CA GLU A 16 1.86 -7.86 5.80
C GLU A 16 2.69 -7.72 4.53
N CYS A 17 2.06 -7.86 3.36
CA CYS A 17 2.76 -7.71 2.09
C CYS A 17 3.22 -6.27 1.88
N CYS A 18 2.38 -5.29 2.17
CA CYS A 18 2.73 -3.87 2.06
C CYS A 18 3.92 -3.51 2.95
N LYS A 19 3.91 -4.00 4.19
CA LYS A 19 5.01 -3.81 5.14
C LYS A 19 6.31 -4.42 4.62
N ALA A 20 6.26 -5.65 4.10
CA ALA A 20 7.43 -6.32 3.54
C ALA A 20 7.98 -5.53 2.34
N MET A 21 7.12 -5.03 1.48
CA MET A 21 7.51 -4.24 0.31
C MET A 21 8.28 -2.98 0.71
N VAL A 22 7.74 -2.19 1.63
CA VAL A 22 8.36 -0.92 2.01
C VAL A 22 9.65 -1.15 2.80
N ARG A 23 9.71 -2.20 3.61
CA ARG A 23 10.95 -2.57 4.31
C ARG A 23 12.06 -2.97 3.35
N ASN A 24 11.73 -3.82 2.36
CA ASN A 24 12.71 -4.25 1.37
C ASN A 24 13.17 -3.08 0.52
N LEU A 25 12.26 -2.21 0.12
CA LEU A 25 12.60 -1.00 -0.62
C LEU A 25 13.57 -0.11 0.16
N SER A 26 13.32 0.09 1.45
CA SER A 26 14.16 0.95 2.28
C SER A 26 15.58 0.41 2.45
N LYS A 27 15.78 -0.90 2.33
CA LYS A 27 17.11 -1.51 2.44
C LYS A 27 17.98 -1.24 1.21
N ILE A 28 17.37 -1.10 0.03
CA ILE A 28 18.09 -0.91 -1.23
C ILE A 28 18.04 0.53 -1.72
N SER A 29 17.11 1.32 -1.24
CA SER A 29 16.96 2.72 -1.64
C SER A 29 17.81 3.63 -0.77
N LYS A 30 18.37 4.66 -1.40
CA LYS A 30 19.07 5.74 -0.68
C LYS A 30 18.16 6.88 -0.31
N SER A 31 16.87 6.77 -0.63
CA SER A 31 15.89 7.81 -0.33
C SER A 31 15.54 7.84 1.15
N LYS A 32 15.28 9.02 1.68
CA LYS A 32 14.88 9.21 3.08
C LYS A 32 13.46 8.72 3.34
N ILE A 33 12.61 8.76 2.31
CA ILE A 33 11.22 8.32 2.39
C ILE A 33 10.99 7.26 1.34
N ASN A 34 10.44 6.13 1.75
CA ASN A 34 10.09 5.02 0.86
C ASN A 34 8.61 4.73 1.02
N ILE A 35 7.94 4.47 -0.11
CA ILE A 35 6.50 4.25 -0.15
C ILE A 35 6.23 2.96 -0.91
N SER A 36 5.32 2.15 -0.38
CA SER A 36 4.78 0.98 -1.10
C SER A 36 3.27 1.07 -1.12
N ILE A 37 2.67 0.59 -2.19
CA ILE A 37 1.22 0.58 -2.36
C ILE A 37 0.81 -0.78 -2.90
N THR A 38 -0.18 -1.39 -2.26
CA THR A 38 -0.82 -2.57 -2.80
C THR A 38 -2.32 -2.44 -2.60
N GLY A 39 -3.10 -2.79 -3.62
CA GLY A 39 -4.54 -2.57 -3.55
C GLY A 39 -5.29 -3.17 -4.70
N ILE A 40 -6.61 -3.05 -4.61
CA ILE A 40 -7.55 -3.53 -5.63
C ILE A 40 -8.28 -2.32 -6.21
N ALA A 41 -7.79 -1.86 -7.36
CA ALA A 41 -8.37 -0.70 -8.04
C ALA A 41 -9.62 -1.05 -8.86
N GLY A 42 -9.80 -2.34 -9.16
CA GLY A 42 -10.96 -2.82 -9.89
C GLY A 42 -10.90 -2.61 -11.40
N PRO A 43 -11.97 -2.98 -12.10
CA PRO A 43 -13.18 -3.60 -11.54
C PRO A 43 -13.01 -5.04 -11.08
N GLY A 44 -11.96 -5.73 -11.55
CA GLY A 44 -11.69 -7.11 -11.15
C GLY A 44 -10.73 -7.23 -9.96
N GLY A 45 -10.46 -8.46 -9.54
CA GLY A 45 -9.49 -8.77 -8.50
C GLY A 45 -10.06 -8.79 -7.08
N ALA A 46 -11.31 -8.38 -6.90
CA ALA A 46 -11.92 -8.37 -5.58
C ALA A 46 -12.30 -9.76 -5.11
N THR A 47 -12.19 -9.98 -3.80
CA THR A 47 -12.69 -11.17 -3.13
C THR A 47 -13.68 -10.75 -2.04
N LYS A 48 -14.30 -11.73 -1.37
CA LYS A 48 -15.27 -11.47 -0.30
C LYS A 48 -14.68 -10.58 0.81
N ASN A 49 -13.43 -10.83 1.19
CA ASN A 49 -12.77 -10.10 2.28
C ASN A 49 -11.90 -8.94 1.80
N LYS A 50 -11.66 -8.85 0.50
CA LYS A 50 -10.80 -7.82 -0.09
C LYS A 50 -11.53 -7.16 -1.25
N PRO A 51 -12.39 -6.15 -0.95
CA PRO A 51 -13.21 -5.50 -1.97
C PRO A 51 -12.41 -4.55 -2.85
N VAL A 52 -13.00 -4.19 -3.97
CA VAL A 52 -12.50 -3.07 -4.78
C VAL A 52 -12.42 -1.82 -3.92
N GLY A 53 -11.32 -1.10 -4.00
CA GLY A 53 -11.07 0.08 -3.18
C GLY A 53 -10.24 -0.17 -1.93
N LEU A 54 -9.99 -1.44 -1.59
CA LEU A 54 -9.08 -1.77 -0.49
C LEU A 54 -7.64 -1.51 -0.94
N VAL A 55 -6.95 -0.64 -0.22
CA VAL A 55 -5.58 -0.23 -0.54
C VAL A 55 -4.77 -0.12 0.74
N TYR A 56 -3.58 -0.71 0.73
CA TYR A 56 -2.61 -0.53 1.80
C TYR A 56 -1.50 0.37 1.31
N ILE A 57 -1.18 1.39 2.08
CA ILE A 57 -0.10 2.33 1.80
C ILE A 57 0.93 2.21 2.92
N GLY A 58 2.14 1.81 2.56
CA GLY A 58 3.25 1.69 3.50
C GLY A 58 4.24 2.82 3.30
N ILE A 59 4.66 3.45 4.37
CA ILE A 59 5.62 4.54 4.34
C ILE A 59 6.69 4.29 5.39
N LYS A 60 7.95 4.39 4.98
CA LYS A 60 9.08 4.30 5.90
C LYS A 60 9.96 5.53 5.74
N LYS A 61 10.13 6.25 6.84
CA LYS A 61 11.04 7.40 6.94
C LYS A 61 11.96 7.16 8.13
N GLY A 62 13.22 6.84 7.87
CA GLY A 62 14.15 6.46 8.93
C GLY A 62 13.65 5.25 9.69
N LYS A 63 13.47 5.39 10.99
CA LYS A 63 12.93 4.33 11.85
C LYS A 63 11.41 4.31 11.89
N THR A 64 10.76 5.33 11.36
CA THR A 64 9.29 5.42 11.34
C THR A 64 8.75 4.53 10.23
N LEU A 65 7.85 3.63 10.60
CA LEU A 65 7.17 2.72 9.68
C LEU A 65 5.67 2.84 9.91
N LEU A 66 4.95 3.20 8.86
CA LEU A 66 3.51 3.37 8.91
C LEU A 66 2.86 2.55 7.78
N ILE A 67 1.89 1.71 8.13
CA ILE A 67 1.08 0.98 7.15
C ILE A 67 -0.36 1.42 7.36
N LYS A 68 -0.96 2.03 6.35
CA LYS A 68 -2.32 2.55 6.43
C LYS A 68 -3.23 1.75 5.51
N GLU A 69 -4.30 1.20 6.09
CA GLU A 69 -5.37 0.57 5.33
C GLU A 69 -6.39 1.63 4.93
N ASN A 70 -6.76 1.67 3.66
CA ASN A 70 -7.78 2.55 3.13
C ASN A 70 -8.83 1.73 2.41
N ARG A 71 -10.09 2.15 2.51
CA ARG A 71 -11.22 1.53 1.80
C ARG A 71 -11.97 2.62 1.04
N PHE A 72 -11.54 2.84 -0.20
CA PHE A 72 -12.16 3.85 -1.05
C PHE A 72 -13.49 3.34 -1.60
N LYS A 73 -14.50 4.20 -1.59
CA LYS A 73 -15.90 3.84 -1.90
C LYS A 73 -16.24 3.96 -3.38
N SER A 74 -15.30 3.85 -4.27
CA SER A 74 -15.54 3.96 -5.70
C SER A 74 -15.37 2.60 -6.38
N ASN A 75 -16.16 2.35 -7.42
CA ASN A 75 -15.96 1.20 -8.32
C ASN A 75 -15.16 1.59 -9.56
N ASN A 76 -14.79 2.84 -9.70
CA ASN A 76 -14.05 3.35 -10.86
C ASN A 76 -12.55 3.32 -10.55
N ARG A 77 -11.80 2.60 -11.39
CA ARG A 77 -10.35 2.45 -11.23
C ARG A 77 -9.62 3.80 -11.21
N ASN A 78 -9.99 4.70 -12.12
CA ASN A 78 -9.35 6.03 -12.18
C ASN A 78 -9.61 6.86 -10.94
N SER A 79 -10.83 6.79 -10.41
CA SER A 79 -11.20 7.47 -9.18
C SER A 79 -10.41 6.94 -7.98
N ILE A 80 -10.27 5.62 -7.89
CA ILE A 80 -9.48 4.98 -6.82
C ILE A 80 -8.01 5.39 -6.93
N GLN A 81 -7.44 5.39 -8.13
CA GLN A 81 -6.05 5.79 -8.33
C GLN A 81 -5.81 7.25 -7.92
N LYS A 82 -6.74 8.16 -8.25
CA LYS A 82 -6.66 9.55 -7.81
C LYS A 82 -6.74 9.67 -6.29
N SER A 83 -7.61 8.88 -5.67
CA SER A 83 -7.74 8.85 -4.21
C SER A 83 -6.46 8.37 -3.53
N ILE A 84 -5.79 7.37 -4.10
CA ILE A 84 -4.51 6.87 -3.60
C ILE A 84 -3.46 7.99 -3.64
N VAL A 85 -3.36 8.69 -4.76
CA VAL A 85 -2.39 9.78 -4.91
C VAL A 85 -2.63 10.88 -3.87
N ARG A 86 -3.89 11.29 -3.68
CA ARG A 86 -4.23 12.29 -2.66
C ARG A 86 -3.84 11.85 -1.26
N GLU A 87 -4.11 10.58 -0.93
CA GLU A 87 -3.80 10.05 0.39
C GLU A 87 -2.29 9.99 0.62
N VAL A 88 -1.52 9.56 -0.39
CA VAL A 88 -0.05 9.53 -0.30
C VAL A 88 0.50 10.93 -0.09
N ILE A 89 0.03 11.92 -0.84
CA ILE A 89 0.48 13.30 -0.69
C ILE A 89 0.19 13.81 0.72
N LYS A 90 -1.01 13.55 1.22
CA LYS A 90 -1.43 13.95 2.56
C LYS A 90 -0.53 13.35 3.64
N ILE A 91 -0.23 12.06 3.54
CA ILE A 91 0.61 11.36 4.52
C ILE A 91 2.04 11.91 4.47
N VAL A 92 2.61 12.06 3.27
CA VAL A 92 3.98 12.57 3.11
C VAL A 92 4.08 14.00 3.65
N PHE A 93 3.08 14.83 3.38
CA PHE A 93 3.05 16.21 3.87
C PHE A 93 3.09 16.27 5.40
N ASN A 94 2.41 15.33 6.06
CA ASN A 94 2.40 15.26 7.52
C ASN A 94 3.74 14.76 8.12
N LEU A 95 4.56 14.09 7.29
CA LEU A 95 5.84 13.54 7.74
C LEU A 95 7.02 14.51 7.57
N ILE A 96 6.85 15.48 6.71
CA ILE A 96 7.88 16.52 6.52
C ILE A 96 7.48 17.81 7.22
#